data_06ed9a4d42ee0e3ac424d1848ca91cba
#
_entry.id   06ed9a4d42ee0e3ac424d1848ca91cba
#
_cell.length_a   1.000
_cell.length_b   1.000
_cell.length_c   1.000
_cell.angle_alpha   90.00
_cell.angle_beta   90.00
_cell.angle_gamma   90.00
#
_symmetry.space_group_name_H-M   'P 1'
#
loop_
_entity.id
_entity.type
_entity.pdbx_description
1 polymer ?
#
loop_
_entity_poly.entity_id
_entity_poly.type
_entity_poly.pdbx_seq_one_letter_code
_entity_poly.pdbx_strand_id
1 'polypeptide(L)'
;MNRYDELKKHIEENAKLAYDLNYAVAADPELSGCEYRACARYVELCRQMGWPVEENFTKQKTAFRAVVTRPEKAVLKVALMAEYDALPDIGHGCGHSANGAMSFLAAAALSKVKDLPVQIDLIGTPDEELRGGKAVMVKEGVFKDYDLALMIHISSDRTEPNSEVLALSCYRVVFHGQTAHGAHDPWKGRNALNGAMLALHAVDMLRQHVRPETRIGTYIVDGGTASNVVPDRAELECTLRYTSRPYLNEVVEKFMNCIKGAALATETTYEVTPVGLDFDDMVWNKAATEVSASVLTDMGIEYMMPDGSNGSSDVGNVSHQCPALQLYLAAGDTYYPG
;
A
#
# COMPACT_ATOMS: atom_id res chain seq x y z
N MET A 1 -15.85 -33.33 -15.58
CA MET A 1 -15.73 -32.26 -14.57
C MET A 1 -15.36 -31.00 -15.36
N ASN A 2 -16.11 -29.95 -15.24
CA ASN A 2 -15.72 -28.70 -15.89
C ASN A 2 -14.54 -28.09 -15.11
N ARG A 3 -13.85 -27.08 -15.72
CA ARG A 3 -12.65 -26.47 -15.08
C ARG A 3 -12.95 -25.81 -13.73
N TYR A 4 -14.16 -25.30 -13.53
CA TYR A 4 -14.58 -24.70 -12.25
C TYR A 4 -14.69 -25.75 -11.14
N ASP A 5 -15.29 -26.92 -11.44
CA ASP A 5 -15.39 -28.01 -10.46
C ASP A 5 -14.03 -28.58 -10.08
N GLU A 6 -13.10 -28.68 -11.06
CA GLU A 6 -11.71 -29.07 -10.82
C GLU A 6 -10.99 -28.08 -9.92
N LEU A 7 -11.11 -26.78 -10.23
CA LEU A 7 -10.49 -25.72 -9.44
C LEU A 7 -11.04 -25.67 -8.02
N LYS A 8 -12.38 -25.76 -7.85
CA LYS A 8 -13.02 -25.79 -6.54
C LYS A 8 -12.51 -26.95 -5.68
N LYS A 9 -12.36 -28.13 -6.25
CA LYS A 9 -11.77 -29.28 -5.57
C LYS A 9 -10.34 -28.98 -5.10
N HIS A 10 -9.51 -28.38 -5.96
CA HIS A 10 -8.13 -28.06 -5.59
C HIS A 10 -8.05 -26.95 -4.55
N ILE A 11 -8.99 -26.00 -4.52
CA ILE A 11 -9.13 -25.02 -3.44
C ILE A 11 -9.41 -25.73 -2.12
N GLU A 12 -10.40 -26.63 -2.09
CA GLU A 12 -10.77 -27.40 -0.88
C GLU A 12 -9.61 -28.26 -0.37
N GLU A 13 -8.87 -28.92 -1.26
CA GLU A 13 -7.71 -29.74 -0.92
C GLU A 13 -6.55 -28.93 -0.29
N ASN A 14 -6.39 -27.68 -0.63
CA ASN A 14 -5.32 -26.80 -0.15
C ASN A 14 -5.79 -25.78 0.91
N ALA A 15 -7.08 -25.71 1.19
CA ALA A 15 -7.66 -24.70 2.10
C ALA A 15 -6.99 -24.74 3.49
N LYS A 16 -6.72 -25.95 4.03
CA LYS A 16 -6.08 -26.08 5.33
C LYS A 16 -4.69 -25.43 5.38
N LEU A 17 -3.89 -25.58 4.33
CA LEU A 17 -2.55 -24.94 4.26
C LEU A 17 -2.65 -23.42 4.30
N ALA A 18 -3.62 -22.85 3.58
CA ALA A 18 -3.85 -21.41 3.55
C ALA A 18 -4.38 -20.90 4.90
N TYR A 19 -5.29 -21.61 5.56
CA TYR A 19 -5.74 -21.26 6.90
C TYR A 19 -4.62 -21.32 7.92
N ASP A 20 -3.82 -22.38 7.92
CA ASP A 20 -2.69 -22.52 8.84
C ASP A 20 -1.66 -21.41 8.62
N LEU A 21 -1.40 -21.03 7.37
CA LEU A 21 -0.53 -19.91 7.01
C LEU A 21 -1.09 -18.57 7.52
N ASN A 22 -2.37 -18.29 7.27
CA ASN A 22 -3.02 -17.08 7.76
C ASN A 22 -2.91 -16.97 9.29
N TYR A 23 -3.28 -18.03 10.01
CA TYR A 23 -3.20 -18.04 11.47
C TYR A 23 -1.77 -17.86 11.99
N ALA A 24 -0.79 -18.50 11.35
CA ALA A 24 0.61 -18.38 11.75
C ALA A 24 1.19 -16.99 11.53
N VAL A 25 0.79 -16.31 10.44
CA VAL A 25 1.19 -14.91 10.16
C VAL A 25 0.45 -13.96 11.08
N ALA A 26 -0.87 -14.13 11.25
CA ALA A 26 -1.68 -13.27 12.13
C ALA A 26 -1.26 -13.33 13.61
N ALA A 27 -0.84 -14.51 14.07
CA ALA A 27 -0.41 -14.72 15.46
C ALA A 27 1.00 -14.17 15.75
N ASP A 28 1.77 -13.84 14.73
CA ASP A 28 3.16 -13.39 14.83
C ASP A 28 3.40 -12.19 13.91
N PRO A 29 2.73 -11.05 14.20
CA PRO A 29 2.74 -9.89 13.33
C PRO A 29 4.12 -9.25 13.26
N GLU A 30 4.54 -8.89 12.06
CA GLU A 30 5.79 -8.19 11.77
C GLU A 30 5.49 -6.91 11.00
N LEU A 31 6.11 -5.82 11.44
CA LEU A 31 5.91 -4.51 10.83
C LEU A 31 6.49 -4.44 9.41
N SER A 32 5.95 -3.52 8.63
CA SER A 32 6.38 -3.20 7.27
C SER A 32 7.89 -3.12 7.14
N GLY A 33 8.45 -3.87 6.17
CA GLY A 33 9.89 -3.99 5.91
C GLY A 33 10.67 -4.88 6.88
N CYS A 34 9.98 -5.52 7.83
CA CYS A 34 10.57 -6.42 8.83
C CYS A 34 9.88 -7.80 8.87
N GLU A 35 9.15 -8.20 7.83
CA GLU A 35 8.31 -9.39 7.70
C GLU A 35 9.12 -10.67 7.44
N TYR A 36 10.22 -10.86 8.16
CA TYR A 36 11.17 -11.96 7.90
C TYR A 36 10.57 -13.33 8.13
N ARG A 37 9.79 -13.49 9.22
CA ARG A 37 9.20 -14.79 9.57
C ARG A 37 8.00 -15.10 8.68
N ALA A 38 7.18 -14.08 8.38
CA ALA A 38 6.08 -14.22 7.42
C ALA A 38 6.62 -14.65 6.05
N CYS A 39 7.59 -13.94 5.49
CA CYS A 39 8.25 -14.29 4.24
C CYS A 39 8.80 -15.72 4.26
N ALA A 40 9.53 -16.10 5.34
CA ALA A 40 10.09 -17.43 5.45
C ALA A 40 9.02 -18.55 5.44
N ARG A 41 7.83 -18.32 6.06
CA ARG A 41 6.70 -19.24 6.02
C ARG A 41 6.18 -19.44 4.59
N TYR A 42 6.01 -18.35 3.84
CA TYR A 42 5.60 -18.43 2.42
C TYR A 42 6.64 -19.17 1.57
N VAL A 43 7.91 -18.82 1.71
CA VAL A 43 9.02 -19.46 0.97
C VAL A 43 9.07 -20.96 1.25
N GLU A 44 8.94 -21.35 2.51
CA GLU A 44 8.94 -22.78 2.90
C GLU A 44 7.75 -23.54 2.27
N LEU A 45 6.54 -22.98 2.33
CA LEU A 45 5.37 -23.58 1.69
C LEU A 45 5.52 -23.67 0.16
N CYS A 46 6.04 -22.63 -0.49
CA CYS A 46 6.32 -22.67 -1.92
C CYS A 46 7.31 -23.79 -2.28
N ARG A 47 8.36 -23.99 -1.47
CA ARG A 47 9.32 -25.11 -1.64
C ARG A 47 8.66 -26.47 -1.43
N GLN A 48 7.79 -26.62 -0.44
CA GLN A 48 7.01 -27.85 -0.20
C GLN A 48 6.07 -28.15 -1.38
N MET A 49 5.53 -27.13 -2.03
CA MET A 49 4.76 -27.28 -3.29
C MET A 49 5.64 -27.62 -4.49
N GLY A 50 6.97 -27.62 -4.36
CA GLY A 50 7.93 -27.89 -5.43
C GLY A 50 8.15 -26.70 -6.39
N TRP A 51 7.78 -25.49 -6.00
CA TRP A 51 7.96 -24.30 -6.82
C TRP A 51 9.38 -23.74 -6.68
N PRO A 52 10.05 -23.37 -7.78
CA PRO A 52 11.29 -22.59 -7.71
C PRO A 52 11.04 -21.23 -7.06
N VAL A 53 11.85 -20.89 -6.05
CA VAL A 53 11.71 -19.65 -5.29
C VAL A 53 12.99 -18.81 -5.39
N GLU A 54 12.81 -17.54 -5.71
CA GLU A 54 13.82 -16.49 -5.62
C GLU A 54 13.54 -15.64 -4.38
N GLU A 55 14.43 -15.67 -3.41
CA GLU A 55 14.38 -14.87 -2.19
C GLU A 55 15.10 -13.52 -2.37
N ASN A 56 14.84 -12.55 -1.49
CA ASN A 56 15.35 -11.19 -1.58
C ASN A 56 15.05 -10.54 -2.94
N PHE A 57 13.86 -10.83 -3.45
CA PHE A 57 13.41 -10.37 -4.75
C PHE A 57 13.44 -8.83 -4.81
N THR A 58 13.96 -8.27 -5.91
CA THR A 58 14.19 -6.82 -6.05
C THR A 58 15.01 -6.19 -4.92
N LYS A 59 15.96 -6.96 -4.33
CA LYS A 59 16.78 -6.55 -3.18
C LYS A 59 16.01 -6.22 -1.90
N GLN A 60 14.72 -6.51 -1.86
CA GLN A 60 13.90 -6.43 -0.66
C GLN A 60 14.05 -7.75 0.11
N LYS A 61 14.60 -7.69 1.33
CA LYS A 61 14.96 -8.87 2.13
C LYS A 61 13.77 -9.77 2.49
N THR A 62 12.60 -9.19 2.51
CA THR A 62 11.36 -9.86 2.87
C THR A 62 10.45 -10.11 1.67
N ALA A 63 10.93 -9.87 0.44
CA ALA A 63 10.23 -10.18 -0.79
C ALA A 63 10.70 -11.51 -1.40
N PHE A 64 9.81 -12.20 -2.08
CA PHE A 64 10.12 -13.42 -2.84
C PHE A 64 9.32 -13.48 -4.14
N ARG A 65 9.79 -14.31 -5.08
CA ARG A 65 9.04 -14.71 -6.26
C ARG A 65 9.08 -16.23 -6.37
N ALA A 66 7.93 -16.89 -6.44
CA ALA A 66 7.81 -18.32 -6.68
C ALA A 66 7.18 -18.57 -8.03
N VAL A 67 7.79 -19.43 -8.85
CA VAL A 67 7.27 -19.84 -10.15
C VAL A 67 6.30 -20.99 -9.95
N VAL A 68 5.00 -20.70 -10.02
CA VAL A 68 3.91 -21.65 -9.75
C VAL A 68 3.65 -22.57 -10.94
N THR A 69 3.53 -21.98 -12.14
CA THR A 69 3.36 -22.70 -13.40
C THR A 69 4.22 -22.07 -14.49
N ARG A 70 4.79 -22.92 -15.36
CA ARG A 70 5.58 -22.49 -16.53
C ARG A 70 5.35 -23.43 -17.71
N PRO A 71 4.20 -23.30 -18.40
CA PRO A 71 3.94 -24.10 -19.58
C PRO A 71 4.89 -23.75 -20.73
N GLU A 72 5.20 -24.70 -21.61
CA GLU A 72 6.09 -24.46 -22.78
C GLU A 72 5.56 -23.35 -23.71
N LYS A 73 4.23 -23.24 -23.81
CA LYS A 73 3.54 -22.22 -24.61
C LYS A 73 2.53 -21.50 -23.72
N ALA A 74 3.02 -20.53 -22.94
CA ALA A 74 2.14 -19.64 -22.21
C ALA A 74 1.45 -18.66 -23.16
N VAL A 75 0.15 -18.49 -22.98
CA VAL A 75 -0.64 -17.45 -23.68
C VAL A 75 -0.79 -16.19 -22.82
N LEU A 76 -0.60 -16.32 -21.52
CA LEU A 76 -0.67 -15.22 -20.55
C LEU A 76 0.37 -15.45 -19.44
N LYS A 77 0.85 -14.35 -18.88
CA LYS A 77 1.69 -14.34 -17.67
C LYS A 77 1.00 -13.53 -16.58
N VAL A 78 0.74 -14.16 -15.46
CA VAL A 78 -0.03 -13.60 -14.35
C VAL A 78 0.81 -13.54 -13.07
N ALA A 79 0.78 -12.40 -12.38
CA ALA A 79 1.31 -12.24 -11.04
C ALA A 79 0.17 -12.31 -10.01
N LEU A 80 0.27 -13.24 -9.06
CA LEU A 80 -0.52 -13.25 -7.84
C LEU A 80 0.29 -12.54 -6.75
N MET A 81 -0.21 -11.43 -6.22
CA MET A 81 0.49 -10.62 -5.22
C MET A 81 0.04 -11.03 -3.81
N ALA A 82 1.00 -11.23 -2.92
CA ALA A 82 0.76 -11.66 -1.54
C ALA A 82 1.36 -10.65 -0.57
N GLU A 83 0.52 -9.96 0.19
CA GLU A 83 0.89 -9.07 1.29
C GLU A 83 0.92 -9.84 2.61
N TYR A 84 1.73 -9.38 3.57
CA TYR A 84 1.86 -10.02 4.88
C TYR A 84 2.49 -9.10 5.96
N ASP A 85 2.57 -7.80 5.71
CA ASP A 85 3.00 -6.83 6.72
C ASP A 85 1.86 -6.46 7.67
N ALA A 86 2.23 -5.99 8.87
CA ALA A 86 1.32 -5.64 9.95
C ALA A 86 1.51 -4.18 10.38
N LEU A 87 0.45 -3.62 10.97
CA LEU A 87 0.45 -2.28 11.53
C LEU A 87 1.02 -2.27 12.97
N PRO A 88 1.63 -1.15 13.42
CA PRO A 88 1.99 -0.97 14.82
C PRO A 88 0.78 -1.09 15.73
N ASP A 89 0.97 -1.72 16.89
CA ASP A 89 0.02 -1.84 18.00
C ASP A 89 -1.25 -2.67 17.73
N ILE A 90 -1.66 -2.84 16.47
CA ILE A 90 -2.91 -3.51 16.07
C ILE A 90 -2.69 -4.77 15.23
N GLY A 91 -1.45 -5.08 14.87
CA GLY A 91 -1.13 -6.27 14.09
C GLY A 91 -1.74 -6.25 12.69
N HIS A 92 -2.34 -7.37 12.27
CA HIS A 92 -2.94 -7.50 10.93
C HIS A 92 -4.35 -6.88 10.83
N GLY A 93 -4.52 -5.64 11.33
CA GLY A 93 -5.78 -4.90 11.24
C GLY A 93 -6.28 -4.68 9.83
N CYS A 94 -5.39 -4.50 8.84
CA CYS A 94 -5.72 -4.40 7.42
C CYS A 94 -5.96 -5.77 6.74
N GLY A 95 -5.79 -6.89 7.47
CA GLY A 95 -6.08 -8.21 6.93
C GLY A 95 -5.00 -8.81 6.02
N HIS A 96 -3.79 -8.25 5.96
CA HIS A 96 -2.71 -8.70 5.05
C HIS A 96 -2.34 -10.18 5.25
N SER A 97 -2.44 -10.72 6.48
CA SER A 97 -2.23 -12.15 6.71
C SER A 97 -3.18 -13.03 5.88
N ALA A 98 -4.45 -12.62 5.75
CA ALA A 98 -5.44 -13.31 4.93
C ALA A 98 -5.27 -13.01 3.45
N ASN A 99 -4.94 -11.75 3.07
CA ASN A 99 -4.70 -11.35 1.68
C ASN A 99 -3.63 -12.24 1.03
N GLY A 100 -2.48 -12.37 1.68
CA GLY A 100 -1.41 -13.22 1.20
C GLY A 100 -1.78 -14.70 1.18
N ALA A 101 -2.48 -15.20 2.23
CA ALA A 101 -2.92 -16.58 2.28
C ALA A 101 -3.92 -16.94 1.18
N MET A 102 -4.82 -16.01 0.79
CA MET A 102 -5.73 -16.18 -0.35
C MET A 102 -4.97 -16.24 -1.68
N SER A 103 -3.95 -15.39 -1.86
CA SER A 103 -3.08 -15.44 -3.04
C SER A 103 -2.30 -16.75 -3.13
N PHE A 104 -1.79 -17.26 -1.99
CA PHE A 104 -1.17 -18.57 -1.91
C PHE A 104 -2.15 -19.70 -2.25
N LEU A 105 -3.38 -19.68 -1.72
CA LEU A 105 -4.42 -20.67 -2.01
C LEU A 105 -4.78 -20.71 -3.49
N ALA A 106 -4.93 -19.54 -4.11
CA ALA A 106 -5.19 -19.43 -5.54
C ALA A 106 -4.03 -20.04 -6.35
N ALA A 107 -2.78 -19.72 -6.00
CA ALA A 107 -1.59 -20.28 -6.62
C ALA A 107 -1.54 -21.81 -6.47
N ALA A 108 -1.80 -22.33 -5.25
CA ALA A 108 -1.79 -23.75 -4.96
C ALA A 108 -2.85 -24.53 -5.76
N ALA A 109 -4.06 -23.99 -5.85
CA ALA A 109 -5.14 -24.60 -6.62
C ALA A 109 -4.86 -24.57 -8.13
N LEU A 110 -4.40 -23.44 -8.65
CA LEU A 110 -4.08 -23.27 -10.09
C LEU A 110 -2.91 -24.15 -10.53
N SER A 111 -1.93 -24.41 -9.65
CA SER A 111 -0.78 -25.30 -9.96
C SER A 111 -1.19 -26.74 -10.26
N LYS A 112 -2.39 -27.16 -9.85
CA LYS A 112 -2.92 -28.52 -10.05
C LYS A 112 -3.79 -28.65 -11.31
N VAL A 113 -4.18 -27.52 -11.91
CA VAL A 113 -5.00 -27.53 -13.15
C VAL A 113 -4.15 -27.98 -14.33
N LYS A 114 -4.56 -29.08 -14.95
CA LYS A 114 -3.83 -29.65 -16.10
C LYS A 114 -3.98 -28.76 -17.32
N ASP A 115 -2.92 -28.73 -18.13
CA ASP A 115 -2.90 -28.03 -19.42
C ASP A 115 -3.34 -26.57 -19.34
N LEU A 116 -3.05 -25.90 -18.21
CA LEU A 116 -3.28 -24.49 -18.04
C LEU A 116 -2.22 -23.70 -18.83
N PRO A 117 -2.58 -23.00 -19.94
CA PRO A 117 -1.61 -22.32 -20.80
C PRO A 117 -1.24 -20.94 -20.24
N VAL A 118 -1.11 -20.81 -18.92
CA VAL A 118 -0.82 -19.56 -18.21
C VAL A 118 0.43 -19.74 -17.37
N GLN A 119 1.41 -18.88 -17.55
CA GLN A 119 2.49 -18.77 -16.59
C GLN A 119 1.96 -18.01 -15.36
N ILE A 120 2.19 -18.54 -14.17
CA ILE A 120 1.78 -17.92 -12.90
C ILE A 120 2.99 -17.82 -11.99
N ASP A 121 3.22 -16.62 -11.49
CA ASP A 121 4.18 -16.35 -10.43
C ASP A 121 3.42 -15.88 -9.18
N LEU A 122 3.76 -16.41 -8.01
CA LEU A 122 3.35 -15.86 -6.72
C LEU A 122 4.45 -14.92 -6.24
N ILE A 123 4.10 -13.66 -6.04
CA ILE A 123 5.05 -12.62 -5.63
C ILE A 123 4.69 -12.17 -4.21
N GLY A 124 5.60 -12.39 -3.27
CA GLY A 124 5.51 -11.82 -1.94
C GLY A 124 5.86 -10.33 -1.99
N THR A 125 4.87 -9.51 -1.65
CA THR A 125 4.92 -8.05 -1.75
C THR A 125 4.84 -7.43 -0.35
N PRO A 126 5.99 -7.33 0.37
CA PRO A 126 6.06 -6.78 1.72
C PRO A 126 5.92 -5.26 1.72
N ASP A 127 5.79 -4.68 2.92
CA ASP A 127 6.03 -3.26 3.18
C ASP A 127 5.02 -2.32 2.48
N GLU A 128 3.74 -2.73 2.42
CA GLU A 128 2.69 -1.89 1.83
C GLU A 128 2.40 -0.66 2.70
N GLU A 129 2.30 -0.86 4.03
CA GLU A 129 1.83 0.14 5.00
C GLU A 129 2.82 1.28 5.26
N LEU A 130 4.09 1.15 4.86
CA LEU A 130 5.10 2.16 5.18
C LEU A 130 5.82 2.71 3.94
N ARG A 131 6.51 1.86 3.17
CA ARG A 131 7.40 2.33 2.10
C ARG A 131 6.89 2.05 0.69
N GLY A 132 5.90 1.17 0.53
CA GLY A 132 5.37 0.75 -0.76
C GLY A 132 6.27 -0.27 -1.46
N GLY A 133 6.26 -1.52 -0.98
CA GLY A 133 7.10 -2.58 -1.54
C GLY A 133 6.83 -2.86 -3.02
N LYS A 134 5.56 -2.79 -3.45
CA LYS A 134 5.19 -2.91 -4.88
C LYS A 134 5.66 -1.70 -5.69
N ALA A 135 5.66 -0.49 -5.11
CA ALA A 135 6.23 0.68 -5.77
C ALA A 135 7.75 0.54 -5.99
N VAL A 136 8.48 -0.13 -5.07
CA VAL A 136 9.89 -0.52 -5.31
C VAL A 136 10.00 -1.49 -6.47
N MET A 137 9.16 -2.54 -6.51
CA MET A 137 9.15 -3.53 -7.59
C MET A 137 8.81 -2.90 -8.95
N VAL A 138 7.92 -1.93 -8.97
CA VAL A 138 7.57 -1.14 -10.17
C VAL A 138 8.78 -0.36 -10.69
N LYS A 139 9.54 0.29 -9.81
CA LYS A 139 10.78 0.99 -10.20
C LYS A 139 11.83 0.05 -10.82
N GLU A 140 11.90 -1.20 -10.35
CA GLU A 140 12.77 -2.24 -10.92
C GLU A 140 12.16 -2.88 -12.20
N GLY A 141 10.93 -2.50 -12.59
CA GLY A 141 10.28 -2.95 -13.82
C GLY A 141 9.71 -4.36 -13.75
N VAL A 142 9.45 -4.90 -12.56
CA VAL A 142 8.98 -6.28 -12.33
C VAL A 142 7.74 -6.62 -13.12
N PHE A 143 6.77 -5.71 -13.15
CA PHE A 143 5.44 -5.99 -13.70
C PHE A 143 5.30 -5.74 -15.20
N LYS A 144 6.33 -5.20 -15.87
CA LYS A 144 6.27 -4.87 -17.31
C LYS A 144 5.98 -6.06 -18.22
N ASP A 145 6.39 -7.25 -17.81
CA ASP A 145 6.26 -8.47 -18.61
C ASP A 145 5.04 -9.32 -18.20
N TYR A 146 4.19 -8.82 -17.29
CA TYR A 146 2.95 -9.49 -16.91
C TYR A 146 1.77 -8.94 -17.68
N ASP A 147 0.87 -9.85 -18.09
CA ASP A 147 -0.39 -9.50 -18.75
C ASP A 147 -1.47 -9.14 -17.74
N LEU A 148 -1.32 -9.58 -16.49
CA LEU A 148 -2.22 -9.29 -15.37
C LEU A 148 -1.49 -9.46 -14.05
N ALA A 149 -1.70 -8.53 -13.12
CA ALA A 149 -1.36 -8.67 -11.71
C ALA A 149 -2.64 -8.56 -10.88
N LEU A 150 -2.82 -9.45 -9.92
CA LEU A 150 -4.02 -9.41 -9.09
C LEU A 150 -3.77 -9.85 -7.66
N MET A 151 -4.61 -9.34 -6.76
CA MET A 151 -4.72 -9.78 -5.38
C MET A 151 -6.16 -9.65 -4.90
N ILE A 152 -6.49 -10.37 -3.83
CA ILE A 152 -7.70 -10.17 -3.06
C ILE A 152 -7.31 -9.46 -1.77
N HIS A 153 -8.01 -8.39 -1.45
CA HIS A 153 -7.85 -7.66 -0.20
C HIS A 153 -9.12 -7.80 0.65
N ILE A 154 -8.96 -8.08 1.93
CA ILE A 154 -10.11 -8.11 2.85
C ILE A 154 -10.60 -6.69 3.07
N SER A 155 -11.93 -6.54 3.07
CA SER A 155 -12.64 -5.32 3.47
C SER A 155 -13.60 -5.64 4.61
N SER A 156 -14.03 -4.64 5.36
CA SER A 156 -14.98 -4.83 6.46
C SER A 156 -16.36 -5.25 5.95
N ASP A 157 -16.97 -4.45 5.08
CA ASP A 157 -18.39 -4.52 4.73
C ASP A 157 -18.66 -4.56 3.22
N ARG A 158 -17.62 -4.44 2.36
CA ARG A 158 -17.78 -4.31 0.91
C ARG A 158 -17.07 -5.41 0.14
N THR A 159 -17.77 -5.98 -0.83
CA THR A 159 -17.14 -6.75 -1.90
C THR A 159 -17.20 -5.91 -3.16
N GLU A 160 -16.04 -5.68 -3.77
CA GLU A 160 -15.88 -4.93 -5.00
C GLU A 160 -15.02 -5.72 -5.99
N PRO A 161 -15.42 -5.83 -7.27
CA PRO A 161 -14.69 -6.64 -8.26
C PRO A 161 -13.30 -6.08 -8.62
N ASN A 162 -13.07 -4.82 -8.30
CA ASN A 162 -11.81 -4.10 -8.36
C ASN A 162 -11.93 -2.86 -7.49
N SER A 163 -10.82 -2.31 -7.00
CA SER A 163 -10.81 -1.09 -6.20
C SER A 163 -10.32 0.10 -7.01
N GLU A 164 -10.83 1.28 -6.68
CA GLU A 164 -10.21 2.55 -7.03
C GLU A 164 -9.33 2.99 -5.86
N VAL A 165 -8.04 3.28 -6.12
CA VAL A 165 -7.13 3.78 -5.10
C VAL A 165 -6.62 5.17 -5.47
N LEU A 166 -6.37 5.99 -4.44
CA LEU A 166 -5.86 7.34 -4.57
C LEU A 166 -4.33 7.34 -4.72
N ALA A 167 -3.83 8.22 -5.55
CA ALA A 167 -2.44 8.62 -5.46
C ALA A 167 -2.16 9.27 -4.10
N LEU A 168 -0.98 8.97 -3.53
CA LEU A 168 -0.56 9.43 -2.20
C LEU A 168 0.88 9.89 -2.23
N SER A 169 1.16 11.00 -1.52
CA SER A 169 2.51 11.44 -1.16
C SER A 169 2.53 11.83 0.32
N CYS A 170 3.54 11.37 1.04
CA CYS A 170 3.72 11.69 2.46
C CYS A 170 5.08 12.34 2.69
N TYR A 171 5.11 13.39 3.51
CA TYR A 171 6.31 14.15 3.79
C TYR A 171 6.48 14.42 5.27
N ARG A 172 7.71 14.27 5.74
CA ARG A 172 8.20 14.79 7.00
C ARG A 172 8.84 16.15 6.75
N VAL A 173 8.39 17.18 7.48
CA VAL A 173 8.91 18.55 7.36
C VAL A 173 9.48 18.96 8.71
N VAL A 174 10.77 19.27 8.75
CA VAL A 174 11.47 19.75 9.95
C VAL A 174 11.82 21.21 9.77
N PHE A 175 11.32 22.05 10.68
CA PHE A 175 11.73 23.44 10.78
C PHE A 175 12.87 23.56 11.77
N HIS A 176 13.90 24.35 11.40
CA HIS A 176 15.05 24.67 12.25
C HIS A 176 15.07 26.17 12.53
N GLY A 177 15.12 26.49 13.80
CA GLY A 177 15.16 27.87 14.30
C GLY A 177 16.41 28.13 15.14
N GLN A 178 16.21 28.96 16.15
CA GLN A 178 17.26 29.33 17.11
C GLN A 178 16.63 29.52 18.49
N THR A 179 17.18 28.83 19.50
CA THR A 179 16.67 28.94 20.86
C THR A 179 17.00 30.30 21.47
N ALA A 180 16.14 30.76 22.38
CA ALA A 180 16.33 31.92 23.23
C ALA A 180 15.49 31.76 24.50
N HIS A 181 15.86 32.48 25.58
CA HIS A 181 15.05 32.51 26.78
C HIS A 181 13.79 33.33 26.55
N GLY A 182 12.60 32.69 26.71
CA GLY A 182 11.32 33.26 26.31
C GLY A 182 10.91 34.54 27.02
N ALA A 183 11.46 34.85 28.22
CA ALA A 183 11.15 36.06 28.99
C ALA A 183 12.32 37.09 29.02
N HIS A 184 13.56 36.67 28.73
CA HIS A 184 14.72 37.54 28.87
C HIS A 184 15.06 38.26 27.55
N ASP A 185 15.25 37.49 26.48
CA ASP A 185 15.64 38.03 25.18
C ASP A 185 15.08 37.22 23.99
N PRO A 186 13.73 37.04 23.94
CA PRO A 186 13.08 36.21 22.91
C PRO A 186 13.33 36.72 21.49
N TRP A 187 13.63 37.99 21.30
CA TRP A 187 13.95 38.59 19.99
C TRP A 187 15.26 38.08 19.38
N LYS A 188 16.09 37.39 20.13
CA LYS A 188 17.29 36.70 19.63
C LYS A 188 16.97 35.30 19.05
N GLY A 189 15.79 34.78 19.39
CA GLY A 189 15.35 33.47 18.92
C GLY A 189 14.71 33.51 17.53
N ARG A 190 14.67 32.35 16.86
CA ARG A 190 13.83 32.07 15.70
C ARG A 190 13.00 30.85 16.05
N ASN A 191 11.68 31.04 16.14
CA ASN A 191 10.79 30.03 16.66
C ASN A 191 10.39 29.03 15.55
N ALA A 192 10.97 27.81 15.59
CA ALA A 192 10.67 26.75 14.65
C ALA A 192 9.21 26.31 14.70
N LEU A 193 8.57 26.32 15.90
CA LEU A 193 7.15 26.00 16.03
C LEU A 193 6.25 27.04 15.33
N ASN A 194 6.63 28.32 15.33
CA ASN A 194 5.91 29.32 14.57
C ASN A 194 5.99 29.05 13.06
N GLY A 195 7.16 28.59 12.56
CA GLY A 195 7.30 28.14 11.19
C GLY A 195 6.36 26.98 10.84
N ALA A 196 6.33 25.96 11.69
CA ALA A 196 5.43 24.82 11.56
C ALA A 196 3.95 25.24 11.60
N MET A 197 3.53 26.03 12.58
CA MET A 197 2.16 26.52 12.71
C MET A 197 1.74 27.39 11.50
N LEU A 198 2.59 28.29 11.03
CA LEU A 198 2.30 29.11 9.87
C LEU A 198 2.19 28.25 8.59
N ALA A 199 3.02 27.21 8.46
CA ALA A 199 2.92 26.25 7.38
C ALA A 199 1.57 25.51 7.38
N LEU A 200 1.12 25.03 8.54
CA LEU A 200 -0.20 24.41 8.69
C LEU A 200 -1.33 25.38 8.31
N HIS A 201 -1.27 26.63 8.77
CA HIS A 201 -2.24 27.64 8.38
C HIS A 201 -2.27 27.89 6.86
N ALA A 202 -1.10 27.97 6.22
CA ALA A 202 -1.02 28.16 4.76
C ALA A 202 -1.60 26.95 4.01
N VAL A 203 -1.35 25.73 4.51
CA VAL A 203 -1.91 24.48 3.95
C VAL A 203 -3.44 24.45 4.13
N ASP A 204 -3.97 24.90 5.26
CA ASP A 204 -5.42 25.00 5.47
C ASP A 204 -6.08 26.01 4.52
N MET A 205 -5.45 27.16 4.27
CA MET A 205 -5.92 28.11 3.25
C MET A 205 -5.84 27.54 1.83
N LEU A 206 -4.86 26.68 1.54
CA LEU A 206 -4.72 26.01 0.25
C LEU A 206 -5.90 25.08 -0.05
N ARG A 207 -6.57 24.49 0.96
CA ARG A 207 -7.68 23.54 0.77
C ARG A 207 -8.82 24.10 -0.09
N GLN A 208 -9.06 25.42 -0.05
CA GLN A 208 -10.06 26.07 -0.91
C GLN A 208 -9.62 26.13 -2.38
N HIS A 209 -8.32 26.03 -2.66
CA HIS A 209 -7.73 26.28 -3.98
C HIS A 209 -7.18 25.00 -4.65
N VAL A 210 -7.63 23.86 -4.18
CA VAL A 210 -7.41 22.54 -4.78
C VAL A 210 -8.74 21.87 -5.11
N ARG A 211 -8.72 20.87 -5.97
CA ARG A 211 -9.96 20.15 -6.37
C ARG A 211 -10.61 19.45 -5.17
N PRO A 212 -11.93 19.29 -5.17
CA PRO A 212 -12.69 18.79 -4.00
C PRO A 212 -12.24 17.41 -3.48
N GLU A 213 -11.79 16.53 -4.37
CA GLU A 213 -11.34 15.17 -4.02
C GLU A 213 -9.96 15.14 -3.35
N THR A 214 -9.26 16.30 -3.27
CA THR A 214 -7.97 16.39 -2.61
C THR A 214 -8.14 16.17 -1.10
N ARG A 215 -7.31 15.29 -0.53
CA ARG A 215 -7.23 15.05 0.92
C ARG A 215 -5.83 15.44 1.39
N ILE A 216 -5.77 16.27 2.44
CA ILE A 216 -4.51 16.69 3.06
C ILE A 216 -4.65 16.45 4.55
N GLY A 217 -3.93 15.44 5.06
CA GLY A 217 -3.77 15.17 6.49
C GLY A 217 -2.49 15.80 7.01
N THR A 218 -2.53 16.38 8.20
CA THR A 218 -1.35 17.00 8.82
C THR A 218 -1.38 16.83 10.32
N TYR A 219 -0.23 16.61 10.95
CA TYR A 219 -0.09 16.70 12.40
C TYR A 219 1.30 17.18 12.81
N ILE A 220 1.42 17.69 14.04
CA ILE A 220 2.69 18.10 14.64
C ILE A 220 3.28 16.89 15.34
N VAL A 221 4.46 16.46 14.88
CA VAL A 221 5.23 15.35 15.49
C VAL A 221 6.01 15.84 16.70
N ASP A 222 6.61 17.04 16.59
CA ASP A 222 7.39 17.69 17.64
C ASP A 222 7.17 19.21 17.59
N GLY A 223 6.93 19.83 18.73
CA GLY A 223 6.66 21.26 18.86
C GLY A 223 7.57 21.98 19.86
N GLY A 224 8.64 21.33 20.35
CA GLY A 224 9.54 21.88 21.34
C GLY A 224 9.37 21.26 22.73
N THR A 225 10.18 21.72 23.71
CA THR A 225 10.39 21.04 25.00
C THR A 225 9.83 21.80 26.21
N ALA A 226 9.78 23.13 26.17
CA ALA A 226 9.34 23.94 27.32
C ALA A 226 8.78 25.29 26.88
N SER A 227 7.80 25.81 27.58
CA SER A 227 7.09 27.07 27.26
C SER A 227 7.94 28.34 27.45
N ASN A 228 9.01 28.27 28.23
CA ASN A 228 9.92 29.39 28.51
C ASN A 228 11.19 29.34 27.62
N VAL A 229 11.25 28.44 26.64
CA VAL A 229 12.36 28.31 25.69
C VAL A 229 11.78 28.45 24.29
N VAL A 230 12.33 29.35 23.47
CA VAL A 230 11.97 29.44 22.04
C VAL A 230 12.39 28.14 21.35
N PRO A 231 11.46 27.38 20.74
CA PRO A 231 11.81 26.13 20.06
C PRO A 231 12.74 26.35 18.87
N ASP A 232 13.83 25.63 18.82
CA ASP A 232 14.77 25.62 17.68
C ASP A 232 14.51 24.48 16.70
N ARG A 233 13.61 23.55 17.05
CA ARG A 233 13.14 22.46 16.19
C ARG A 233 11.64 22.28 16.33
N ALA A 234 10.98 22.09 15.19
CA ALA A 234 9.60 21.61 15.12
C ALA A 234 9.44 20.68 13.93
N GLU A 235 8.58 19.70 14.04
CA GLU A 235 8.42 18.65 13.04
C GLU A 235 6.95 18.41 12.73
N LEU A 236 6.64 18.33 11.43
CA LEU A 236 5.31 18.01 10.90
C LEU A 236 5.39 16.73 10.07
N GLU A 237 4.31 15.98 10.05
CA GLU A 237 4.05 14.99 9.02
C GLU A 237 2.79 15.37 8.24
N CYS A 238 2.86 15.24 6.93
CA CYS A 238 1.81 15.69 6.02
C CYS A 238 1.58 14.63 4.95
N THR A 239 0.32 14.19 4.80
CA THR A 239 -0.13 13.24 3.79
C THR A 239 -1.06 13.94 2.81
N LEU A 240 -0.75 13.84 1.51
CA LEU A 240 -1.53 14.40 0.42
C LEU A 240 -2.06 13.28 -0.46
N ARG A 241 -3.35 13.31 -0.81
CA ARG A 241 -4.00 12.31 -1.67
C ARG A 241 -4.88 12.98 -2.71
N TYR A 242 -4.94 12.37 -3.89
CA TYR A 242 -5.86 12.74 -4.95
C TYR A 242 -6.10 11.55 -5.90
N THR A 243 -7.16 11.63 -6.69
CA THR A 243 -7.58 10.58 -7.65
C THR A 243 -6.66 10.42 -8.87
N SER A 244 -5.63 11.26 -9.02
CA SER A 244 -4.72 11.25 -10.16
C SER A 244 -3.34 11.76 -9.76
N ARG A 245 -2.30 10.99 -10.04
CA ARG A 245 -0.90 11.35 -9.76
C ARG A 245 -0.47 12.67 -10.42
N PRO A 246 -0.77 12.95 -11.71
CA PRO A 246 -0.37 14.21 -12.31
C PRO A 246 -0.89 15.45 -11.57
N TYR A 247 -2.16 15.45 -11.17
CA TYR A 247 -2.71 16.59 -10.41
C TYR A 247 -2.19 16.61 -8.96
N LEU A 248 -1.98 15.46 -8.33
CA LEU A 248 -1.39 15.43 -7.00
C LEU A 248 0.00 16.07 -6.98
N ASN A 249 0.80 15.91 -8.04
CA ASN A 249 2.08 16.58 -8.16
C ASN A 249 1.93 18.11 -8.17
N GLU A 250 0.89 18.66 -8.83
CA GLU A 250 0.58 20.11 -8.77
C GLU A 250 0.22 20.53 -7.32
N VAL A 251 -0.50 19.71 -6.58
CA VAL A 251 -0.84 19.96 -5.17
C VAL A 251 0.41 19.94 -4.30
N VAL A 252 1.32 18.98 -4.53
CA VAL A 252 2.62 18.89 -3.83
C VAL A 252 3.44 20.17 -4.06
N GLU A 253 3.49 20.70 -5.28
CA GLU A 253 4.19 21.96 -5.53
C GLU A 253 3.60 23.13 -4.73
N LYS A 254 2.28 23.23 -4.67
CA LYS A 254 1.59 24.25 -3.86
C LYS A 254 1.87 24.08 -2.36
N PHE A 255 1.86 22.83 -1.88
CA PHE A 255 2.23 22.49 -0.52
C PHE A 255 3.67 22.92 -0.19
N MET A 256 4.63 22.63 -1.07
CA MET A 256 6.03 23.05 -0.88
C MET A 256 6.17 24.57 -0.83
N ASN A 257 5.35 25.31 -1.57
CA ASN A 257 5.33 26.78 -1.49
C ASN A 257 4.79 27.29 -0.15
N CYS A 258 3.82 26.60 0.47
CA CYS A 258 3.35 26.91 1.83
C CYS A 258 4.49 26.76 2.84
N ILE A 259 5.23 25.65 2.78
CA ILE A 259 6.38 25.39 3.67
C ILE A 259 7.46 26.47 3.50
N LYS A 260 7.84 26.74 2.25
CA LYS A 260 8.84 27.78 1.92
C LYS A 260 8.44 29.18 2.41
N GLY A 261 7.17 29.56 2.18
CA GLY A 261 6.64 30.85 2.63
C GLY A 261 6.63 30.98 4.15
N ALA A 262 6.26 29.93 4.88
CA ALA A 262 6.28 29.90 6.33
C ALA A 262 7.71 30.03 6.89
N ALA A 263 8.66 29.31 6.34
CA ALA A 263 10.05 29.39 6.76
C ALA A 263 10.63 30.78 6.55
N LEU A 264 10.34 31.41 5.39
CA LEU A 264 10.79 32.78 5.08
C LEU A 264 10.19 33.78 6.09
N ALA A 265 8.90 33.70 6.39
CA ALA A 265 8.22 34.63 7.28
C ALA A 265 8.66 34.52 8.74
N THR A 266 9.17 33.37 9.16
CA THR A 266 9.63 33.09 10.54
C THR A 266 11.13 33.09 10.69
N GLU A 267 11.87 33.42 9.63
CA GLU A 267 13.35 33.43 9.58
C GLU A 267 13.95 32.05 9.98
N THR A 268 13.21 30.97 9.73
CA THR A 268 13.67 29.58 9.96
C THR A 268 14.18 28.95 8.67
N THR A 269 14.94 27.86 8.80
CA THR A 269 15.22 26.95 7.70
C THR A 269 14.33 25.73 7.79
N TYR A 270 14.26 24.93 6.73
CA TYR A 270 13.44 23.71 6.73
C TYR A 270 14.09 22.60 5.92
N GLU A 271 13.76 21.37 6.25
CA GLU A 271 14.05 20.16 5.50
C GLU A 271 12.75 19.43 5.21
N VAL A 272 12.63 18.86 4.00
CA VAL A 272 11.49 18.03 3.60
C VAL A 272 12.01 16.67 3.17
N THR A 273 11.53 15.61 3.80
CA THR A 273 11.90 14.24 3.50
C THR A 273 10.65 13.44 3.16
N PRO A 274 10.60 12.71 2.02
CA PRO A 274 9.52 11.78 1.75
C PRO A 274 9.43 10.69 2.82
N VAL A 275 8.21 10.32 3.22
CA VAL A 275 7.94 9.16 4.08
C VAL A 275 7.43 8.05 3.16
N GLY A 276 8.27 7.04 2.92
CA GLY A 276 8.00 6.00 1.94
C GLY A 276 8.13 6.48 0.49
N LEU A 277 7.54 5.72 -0.42
CA LEU A 277 7.44 6.06 -1.83
C LEU A 277 6.06 6.64 -2.14
N ASP A 278 5.98 7.39 -3.22
CA ASP A 278 4.70 7.83 -3.75
C ASP A 278 3.89 6.63 -4.25
N PHE A 279 2.61 6.55 -3.84
CA PHE A 279 1.65 5.62 -4.43
C PHE A 279 0.92 6.31 -5.58
N ASP A 280 0.78 5.61 -6.68
CA ASP A 280 0.02 6.10 -7.83
C ASP A 280 -1.47 5.72 -7.72
N ASP A 281 -2.32 6.42 -8.43
CA ASP A 281 -3.72 6.06 -8.58
C ASP A 281 -3.89 4.78 -9.42
N MET A 282 -5.02 4.09 -9.23
CA MET A 282 -5.34 2.89 -10.02
C MET A 282 -5.69 3.26 -11.47
N VAL A 283 -4.97 2.70 -12.42
CA VAL A 283 -5.37 2.70 -13.82
C VAL A 283 -6.48 1.66 -14.02
N TRP A 284 -7.72 2.15 -14.15
CA TRP A 284 -8.89 1.29 -14.23
C TRP A 284 -8.90 0.39 -15.46
N ASN A 285 -8.88 -0.92 -15.28
CA ASN A 285 -9.01 -1.90 -16.36
C ASN A 285 -10.45 -2.45 -16.41
N LYS A 286 -11.25 -1.89 -17.32
CA LYS A 286 -12.66 -2.26 -17.47
C LYS A 286 -12.85 -3.75 -17.77
N ALA A 287 -12.10 -4.30 -18.71
CA ALA A 287 -12.25 -5.69 -19.14
C ALA A 287 -11.93 -6.68 -18.00
N ALA A 288 -10.84 -6.46 -17.27
CA ALA A 288 -10.47 -7.30 -16.14
C ALA A 288 -11.50 -7.18 -15.00
N THR A 289 -12.01 -5.97 -14.74
CA THR A 289 -13.06 -5.74 -13.74
C THR A 289 -14.37 -6.45 -14.12
N GLU A 290 -14.78 -6.43 -15.38
CA GLU A 290 -15.98 -7.13 -15.85
C GLU A 290 -15.85 -8.66 -15.69
N VAL A 291 -14.66 -9.21 -15.93
CA VAL A 291 -14.39 -10.64 -15.67
C VAL A 291 -14.49 -10.95 -14.19
N SER A 292 -13.86 -10.14 -13.31
CA SER A 292 -13.96 -10.29 -11.86
C SER A 292 -15.40 -10.22 -11.38
N ALA A 293 -16.19 -9.25 -11.85
CA ALA A 293 -17.62 -9.11 -11.53
C ALA A 293 -18.44 -10.33 -11.99
N SER A 294 -18.16 -10.87 -13.17
CA SER A 294 -18.81 -12.09 -13.68
C SER A 294 -18.52 -13.29 -12.77
N VAL A 295 -17.27 -13.45 -12.32
CA VAL A 295 -16.89 -14.54 -11.40
C VAL A 295 -17.66 -14.42 -10.08
N LEU A 296 -17.74 -13.22 -9.49
CA LEU A 296 -18.51 -12.98 -8.25
C LEU A 296 -20.00 -13.33 -8.45
N THR A 297 -20.58 -12.94 -9.59
CA THR A 297 -21.97 -13.29 -9.95
C THR A 297 -22.16 -14.80 -10.05
N ASP A 298 -21.27 -15.52 -10.74
CA ASP A 298 -21.31 -16.97 -10.91
C ASP A 298 -21.17 -17.72 -9.58
N MET A 299 -20.45 -17.13 -8.62
CA MET A 299 -20.30 -17.63 -7.26
C MET A 299 -21.48 -17.28 -6.34
N GLY A 300 -22.41 -16.45 -6.79
CA GLY A 300 -23.52 -15.95 -5.97
C GLY A 300 -23.08 -14.98 -4.87
N ILE A 301 -21.94 -14.32 -5.04
CA ILE A 301 -21.42 -13.31 -4.11
C ILE A 301 -21.96 -11.95 -4.51
N GLU A 302 -22.69 -11.31 -3.60
CA GLU A 302 -23.14 -9.94 -3.80
C GLU A 302 -21.95 -8.98 -3.79
N TYR A 303 -21.94 -8.04 -4.72
CA TYR A 303 -20.90 -7.03 -4.84
C TYR A 303 -21.49 -5.69 -5.27
N MET A 304 -20.73 -4.65 -5.07
CA MET A 304 -21.01 -3.31 -5.60
C MET A 304 -19.82 -2.83 -6.46
N MET A 305 -20.11 -1.98 -7.42
CA MET A 305 -19.05 -1.27 -8.13
C MET A 305 -18.53 -0.17 -7.23
N PRO A 306 -17.21 0.15 -7.28
CA PRO A 306 -16.66 1.26 -6.50
C PRO A 306 -17.44 2.56 -6.78
N ASP A 307 -17.76 3.28 -5.74
CA ASP A 307 -18.43 4.60 -5.80
C ASP A 307 -17.48 5.76 -5.54
N GLY A 308 -16.19 5.50 -5.65
CA GLY A 308 -15.08 6.41 -5.44
C GLY A 308 -13.92 5.75 -4.69
N SER A 309 -12.78 6.42 -4.69
CA SER A 309 -11.58 5.91 -4.03
C SER A 309 -11.65 6.11 -2.52
N ASN A 310 -11.51 5.01 -1.78
CA ASN A 310 -11.63 5.00 -0.32
C ASN A 310 -10.28 4.91 0.41
N GLY A 311 -9.17 4.73 -0.31
CA GLY A 311 -7.84 4.58 0.28
C GLY A 311 -6.74 4.74 -0.76
N SER A 312 -5.54 4.40 -0.38
CA SER A 312 -4.38 4.32 -1.25
C SER A 312 -3.75 2.95 -1.09
N SER A 313 -3.19 2.40 -2.16
CA SER A 313 -2.41 1.18 -2.15
C SER A 313 -1.35 1.25 -3.24
N ASP A 314 -0.20 0.66 -3.01
CA ASP A 314 0.87 0.57 -4.00
C ASP A 314 0.56 -0.39 -5.16
N VAL A 315 -0.60 -1.07 -5.14
CA VAL A 315 -1.18 -1.74 -6.34
C VAL A 315 -1.49 -0.71 -7.43
N GLY A 316 -1.82 0.53 -7.07
CA GLY A 316 -1.93 1.64 -8.01
C GLY A 316 -0.68 1.74 -8.90
N ASN A 317 0.52 1.74 -8.31
CA ASN A 317 1.78 1.76 -9.07
C ASN A 317 1.91 0.57 -10.04
N VAL A 318 1.50 -0.64 -9.63
CA VAL A 318 1.51 -1.83 -10.49
C VAL A 318 0.63 -1.62 -11.73
N SER A 319 -0.55 -1.00 -11.54
CA SER A 319 -1.51 -0.75 -12.61
C SER A 319 -0.98 0.13 -13.75
N HIS A 320 0.07 0.92 -13.49
CA HIS A 320 0.76 1.72 -14.52
C HIS A 320 1.78 0.91 -15.33
N GLN A 321 2.08 -0.34 -14.96
CA GLN A 321 2.98 -1.21 -15.74
C GLN A 321 2.25 -2.33 -16.46
N CYS A 322 1.20 -2.92 -15.86
CA CYS A 322 0.36 -3.93 -16.45
C CYS A 322 -1.08 -3.80 -15.94
N PRO A 323 -2.08 -4.40 -16.60
CA PRO A 323 -3.41 -4.54 -16.03
C PRO A 323 -3.35 -5.09 -14.61
N ALA A 324 -3.97 -4.40 -13.65
CA ALA A 324 -3.97 -4.81 -12.25
C ALA A 324 -5.39 -4.84 -11.69
N LEU A 325 -5.63 -5.78 -10.77
CA LEU A 325 -6.85 -5.89 -10.00
C LEU A 325 -6.52 -6.00 -8.50
N GLN A 326 -7.21 -5.21 -7.72
CA GLN A 326 -7.32 -5.39 -6.26
C GLN A 326 -8.79 -5.57 -5.93
N LEU A 327 -9.23 -6.84 -5.86
CA LEU A 327 -10.58 -7.20 -5.50
C LEU A 327 -10.75 -7.06 -3.99
N TYR A 328 -11.78 -6.33 -3.54
CA TYR A 328 -12.17 -6.32 -2.14
C TYR A 328 -13.18 -7.41 -1.84
N LEU A 329 -12.96 -8.13 -0.74
CA LEU A 329 -13.85 -9.17 -0.24
C LEU A 329 -14.30 -8.83 1.18
N ALA A 330 -15.61 -8.67 1.38
CA ALA A 330 -16.18 -8.43 2.69
C ALA A 330 -15.90 -9.60 3.66
N ALA A 331 -15.35 -9.28 4.82
CA ALA A 331 -15.01 -10.26 5.87
C ALA A 331 -16.00 -10.25 7.03
N GLY A 332 -16.95 -9.33 7.09
CA GLY A 332 -17.99 -9.21 8.12
C GLY A 332 -18.37 -7.75 8.40
N ASP A 333 -19.24 -7.55 9.37
CA ASP A 333 -19.80 -6.24 9.71
C ASP A 333 -18.96 -5.44 10.72
N THR A 334 -17.82 -5.97 11.14
CA THR A 334 -16.98 -5.32 12.13
C THR A 334 -16.05 -4.32 11.45
N TYR A 335 -16.43 -3.06 11.49
CA TYR A 335 -15.59 -1.97 11.00
C TYR A 335 -14.34 -1.84 11.88
N TYR A 336 -13.18 -1.92 11.25
CA TYR A 336 -11.92 -1.44 11.80
C TYR A 336 -11.59 -0.11 11.11
N PRO A 337 -11.53 1.03 11.85
CA PRO A 337 -11.05 2.27 11.26
C PRO A 337 -9.53 2.17 11.08
N GLY A 338 -9.09 1.67 9.92
CA GLY A 338 -7.70 1.70 9.50
C GLY A 338 -7.33 3.08 8.98
#